data_a275f7dfb05f5ee5a41f79ab8e7743ab
#
_entry.id   a275f7dfb05f5ee5a41f79ab8e7743ab
#
_cell.length_a   1.000
_cell.length_b   1.000
_cell.length_c   1.000
_cell.angle_alpha   90.00
_cell.angle_beta   90.00
_cell.angle_gamma   90.00
#
_symmetry.space_group_name_H-M   'P 1'
#
loop_
_entity.id
_entity.type
_entity.pdbx_description
1 polymer ?
#
loop_
_entity_poly.entity_id
_entity_poly.type
_entity_poly.pdbx_seq_one_letter_code
_entity_poly.pdbx_strand_id
1 'polypeptide(L)'
;MWFMYASLAAVSFGLRGILYQWTSQRRTDRNVLLFGVYLSGALISFAVNLFVNQAWTYGVWLGVPMGLFSFIANASMYKGYSVGRASLIALFTGLPPVVVATLAYFLWGEALGIVQLAGFCIVILGLLVIRYSHDLKLGQLQGIQWGLLTMLFFGFTDLSSKQATLSAANTLPLLTVMYGTGTILFACMYLLSRLKVPAETGQKIVASETASVSTNDRETGYGPDAQHARISRHSDEDKGLPGSEDDLRTHPTTGGTVNPASPAWSMKRTVLWGMTVGITNLAGMLFIIPAFRGGVTGIVSAISAMSVVLVLLYAQFYLKENISRREACGMLLALAGILVVRLAS
;
A
#
# COMPACT_ATOMS: atom_id res chain seq x y z
N MET A 1 -9.45 23.43 16.29
CA MET A 1 -8.04 22.98 16.26
C MET A 1 -7.87 21.57 15.72
N TRP A 2 -8.59 20.57 16.26
CA TRP A 2 -8.44 19.17 15.82
C TRP A 2 -8.66 18.95 14.30
N PHE A 3 -9.61 19.67 13.68
CA PHE A 3 -9.90 19.58 12.24
C PHE A 3 -8.70 20.02 11.39
N MET A 4 -8.03 21.10 11.80
CA MET A 4 -6.80 21.57 11.12
C MET A 4 -5.69 20.50 11.18
N TYR A 5 -5.51 19.87 12.35
CA TYR A 5 -4.55 18.77 12.51
C TYR A 5 -4.90 17.58 11.64
N ALA A 6 -6.17 17.16 11.59
CA ALA A 6 -6.62 16.07 10.72
C ALA A 6 -6.38 16.38 9.23
N SER A 7 -6.63 17.63 8.81
CA SER A 7 -6.38 18.07 7.43
C SER A 7 -4.89 18.09 7.08
N LEU A 8 -4.04 18.57 7.99
CA LEU A 8 -2.57 18.55 7.81
C LEU A 8 -2.04 17.10 7.77
N ALA A 9 -2.61 16.21 8.57
CA ALA A 9 -2.31 14.79 8.51
C ALA A 9 -2.69 14.20 7.14
N ALA A 10 -3.87 14.53 6.60
CA ALA A 10 -4.29 14.10 5.27
C ALA A 10 -3.33 14.57 4.17
N VAL A 11 -2.86 15.82 4.23
CA VAL A 11 -1.85 16.34 3.30
C VAL A 11 -0.54 15.58 3.41
N SER A 12 -0.04 15.38 4.63
CA SER A 12 1.22 14.67 4.88
C SER A 12 1.17 13.22 4.40
N PHE A 13 0.06 12.51 4.67
CA PHE A 13 -0.14 11.16 4.18
C PHE A 13 -0.37 11.11 2.66
N GLY A 14 -0.97 12.16 2.08
CA GLY A 14 -1.08 12.32 0.63
C GLY A 14 0.30 12.44 -0.03
N LEU A 15 1.18 13.28 0.51
CA LEU A 15 2.58 13.39 0.05
C LEU A 15 3.31 12.06 0.17
N ARG A 16 3.17 11.33 1.29
CA ARG A 16 3.67 9.97 1.43
C ARG A 16 3.16 9.06 0.32
N GLY A 17 1.85 9.12 0.04
CA GLY A 17 1.23 8.33 -1.01
C GLY A 17 1.81 8.62 -2.40
N ILE A 18 2.04 9.89 -2.73
CA ILE A 18 2.70 10.33 -3.96
C ILE A 18 4.12 9.78 -4.06
N LEU A 19 4.91 9.87 -2.98
CA LEU A 19 6.27 9.34 -2.94
C LEU A 19 6.30 7.81 -3.09
N TYR A 20 5.34 7.10 -2.49
CA TYR A 20 5.19 5.66 -2.67
C TYR A 20 4.81 5.30 -4.11
N GLN A 21 3.88 6.04 -4.73
CA GLN A 21 3.51 5.83 -6.13
C GLN A 21 4.71 6.03 -7.06
N TRP A 22 5.47 7.11 -6.86
CA TRP A 22 6.68 7.36 -7.63
C TRP A 22 7.72 6.24 -7.44
N THR A 23 7.87 5.72 -6.22
CA THR A 23 8.82 4.63 -5.91
C THR A 23 8.39 3.29 -6.48
N SER A 24 7.06 3.02 -6.54
CA SER A 24 6.52 1.75 -7.04
C SER A 24 6.85 1.50 -8.52
N GLN A 25 7.12 2.55 -9.28
CA GLN A 25 7.57 2.48 -10.68
C GLN A 25 9.06 2.10 -10.80
N ARG A 26 9.78 1.95 -9.69
CA ARG A 26 11.20 1.60 -9.63
C ARG A 26 11.39 0.19 -9.10
N ARG A 27 12.47 -0.49 -9.53
CA ARG A 27 12.84 -1.81 -8.99
C ARG A 27 13.49 -1.64 -7.62
N THR A 28 12.67 -1.61 -6.58
CA THR A 28 13.12 -1.48 -5.19
C THR A 28 12.59 -2.63 -4.35
N ASP A 29 13.39 -3.08 -3.38
CA ASP A 29 12.92 -4.01 -2.35
C ASP A 29 12.00 -3.25 -1.36
N ARG A 30 10.73 -3.65 -1.32
CA ARG A 30 9.70 -3.00 -0.51
C ARG A 30 9.97 -3.10 0.98
N ASN A 31 10.53 -4.21 1.44
CA ASN A 31 10.86 -4.41 2.86
C ASN A 31 11.97 -3.45 3.28
N VAL A 32 12.98 -3.27 2.42
CA VAL A 32 14.08 -2.32 2.63
C VAL A 32 13.57 -0.87 2.60
N LEU A 33 12.64 -0.56 1.70
CA LEU A 33 12.01 0.76 1.64
C LEU A 33 11.25 1.07 2.95
N LEU A 34 10.39 0.15 3.39
CA LEU A 34 9.61 0.33 4.62
C LEU A 34 10.49 0.34 5.87
N PHE A 35 11.53 -0.49 5.91
CA PHE A 35 12.56 -0.39 6.94
C PHE A 35 13.10 1.05 7.04
N GLY A 36 13.48 1.67 5.91
CA GLY A 36 13.94 3.06 5.87
C GLY A 36 12.90 4.06 6.37
N VAL A 37 11.62 3.88 6.00
CA VAL A 37 10.49 4.73 6.45
C VAL A 37 10.34 4.69 7.98
N TYR A 38 10.34 3.50 8.57
CA TYR A 38 10.17 3.35 10.02
C TYR A 38 11.44 3.77 10.77
N LEU A 39 12.62 3.49 10.24
CA LEU A 39 13.89 3.89 10.83
C LEU A 39 13.98 5.42 10.96
N SER A 40 13.64 6.18 9.92
CA SER A 40 13.67 7.64 10.00
C SER A 40 12.65 8.17 11.00
N GLY A 41 11.44 7.59 11.05
CA GLY A 41 10.43 7.96 12.04
C GLY A 41 10.94 7.76 13.47
N ALA A 42 11.57 6.60 13.77
CA ALA A 42 12.15 6.32 15.08
C ALA A 42 13.30 7.27 15.44
N LEU A 43 14.24 7.46 14.52
CA LEU A 43 15.41 8.32 14.76
C LEU A 43 15.02 9.78 14.96
N ILE A 44 14.15 10.31 14.09
CA ILE A 44 13.76 11.73 14.16
C ILE A 44 12.90 11.98 15.40
N SER A 45 11.90 11.14 15.70
CA SER A 45 11.07 11.33 16.89
C SER A 45 11.88 11.21 18.18
N PHE A 46 12.82 10.28 18.24
CA PHE A 46 13.75 10.16 19.37
C PHE A 46 14.67 11.38 19.50
N ALA A 47 15.34 11.77 18.40
CA ALA A 47 16.25 12.92 18.39
C ALA A 47 15.53 14.21 18.78
N VAL A 48 14.34 14.48 18.19
CA VAL A 48 13.55 15.67 18.57
C VAL A 48 13.13 15.60 20.03
N ASN A 49 12.81 14.41 20.54
CA ASN A 49 12.45 14.27 21.97
C ASN A 49 13.60 14.58 22.93
N LEU A 50 14.85 14.38 22.53
CA LEU A 50 16.01 14.78 23.35
C LEU A 50 16.07 16.30 23.55
N PHE A 51 15.58 17.10 22.59
CA PHE A 51 15.53 18.55 22.71
C PHE A 51 14.25 19.05 23.39
N VAL A 52 13.10 18.44 23.07
CA VAL A 52 11.78 18.85 23.59
C VAL A 52 11.53 18.30 25.00
N ASN A 53 12.18 17.21 25.37
CA ASN A 53 12.16 16.61 26.69
C ASN A 53 10.74 16.17 27.14
N GLN A 54 9.93 15.60 26.22
CA GLN A 54 8.64 15.05 26.60
C GLN A 54 8.84 13.80 27.50
N ALA A 55 8.07 13.72 28.58
CA ALA A 55 8.18 12.63 29.54
C ALA A 55 7.74 11.27 28.95
N TRP A 56 8.44 10.21 29.31
CA TRP A 56 8.12 8.83 28.98
C TRP A 56 7.04 8.31 29.94
N THR A 57 5.78 8.56 29.60
CA THR A 57 4.63 8.07 30.40
C THR A 57 4.30 6.62 30.06
N TYR A 58 3.54 5.94 30.94
CA TYR A 58 3.14 4.55 30.70
C TYR A 58 2.35 4.37 29.38
N GLY A 59 1.53 5.36 29.01
CA GLY A 59 0.76 5.34 27.75
C GLY A 59 1.62 5.24 26.47
N VAL A 60 2.91 5.55 26.55
CA VAL A 60 3.86 5.47 25.41
C VAL A 60 4.03 4.04 24.90
N TRP A 61 3.86 3.02 25.77
CA TRP A 61 3.97 1.62 25.39
C TRP A 61 2.85 1.16 24.44
N LEU A 62 1.76 1.93 24.32
CA LEU A 62 0.78 1.73 23.26
C LEU A 62 1.36 1.94 21.84
N GLY A 63 2.54 2.52 21.74
CA GLY A 63 3.33 2.54 20.51
C GLY A 63 3.71 1.14 20.01
N VAL A 64 3.86 0.15 20.89
CA VAL A 64 4.17 -1.24 20.49
C VAL A 64 3.03 -1.84 19.65
N PRO A 65 1.78 -1.94 20.13
CA PRO A 65 0.69 -2.43 19.31
C PRO A 65 0.43 -1.54 18.06
N MET A 66 0.60 -0.22 18.15
CA MET A 66 0.52 0.66 16.97
C MET A 66 1.54 0.25 15.90
N GLY A 67 2.80 0.02 16.28
CA GLY A 67 3.87 -0.41 15.37
C GLY A 67 3.60 -1.79 14.78
N LEU A 68 3.15 -2.74 15.61
CA LEU A 68 2.79 -4.10 15.19
C LEU A 68 1.61 -4.08 14.19
N PHE A 69 0.52 -3.38 14.51
CA PHE A 69 -0.65 -3.29 13.63
C PHE A 69 -0.31 -2.59 12.31
N SER A 70 0.46 -1.51 12.36
CA SER A 70 0.93 -0.82 11.16
C SER A 70 1.84 -1.71 10.31
N PHE A 71 2.70 -2.52 10.92
CA PHE A 71 3.51 -3.52 10.22
C PHE A 71 2.63 -4.56 9.52
N ILE A 72 1.67 -5.18 10.23
CA ILE A 72 0.77 -6.20 9.66
C ILE A 72 -0.07 -5.61 8.52
N ALA A 73 -0.60 -4.39 8.70
CA ALA A 73 -1.37 -3.70 7.67
C ALA A 73 -0.57 -3.49 6.39
N ASN A 74 0.66 -2.98 6.50
CA ASN A 74 1.54 -2.76 5.35
C ASN A 74 1.97 -4.08 4.69
N ALA A 75 2.34 -5.10 5.48
CA ALA A 75 2.69 -6.42 4.96
C ALA A 75 1.51 -7.08 4.23
N SER A 76 0.30 -7.00 4.80
CA SER A 76 -0.93 -7.50 4.18
C SER A 76 -1.28 -6.75 2.90
N MET A 77 -1.16 -5.43 2.88
CA MET A 77 -1.39 -4.60 1.71
C MET A 77 -0.48 -5.03 0.54
N TYR A 78 0.81 -5.20 0.79
CA TYR A 78 1.75 -5.62 -0.25
C TYR A 78 1.51 -7.06 -0.72
N LYS A 79 1.20 -7.97 0.20
CA LYS A 79 0.82 -9.34 -0.17
C LYS A 79 -0.47 -9.33 -1.00
N GLY A 80 -1.44 -8.52 -0.61
CA GLY A 80 -2.67 -8.32 -1.36
C GLY A 80 -2.41 -7.88 -2.80
N TYR A 81 -1.57 -6.87 -3.00
CA TYR A 81 -1.18 -6.40 -4.34
C TYR A 81 -0.44 -7.45 -5.17
N SER A 82 0.26 -8.39 -4.54
CA SER A 82 1.00 -9.44 -5.25
C SER A 82 0.14 -10.63 -5.69
N VAL A 83 -0.99 -10.89 -5.01
CA VAL A 83 -1.84 -12.08 -5.26
C VAL A 83 -3.25 -11.72 -5.70
N GLY A 84 -3.70 -10.48 -5.46
CA GLY A 84 -5.04 -10.00 -5.75
C GLY A 84 -5.06 -8.85 -6.76
N ARG A 85 -6.27 -8.39 -7.09
CA ARG A 85 -6.45 -7.20 -7.94
C ARG A 85 -6.10 -5.94 -7.16
N ALA A 86 -5.30 -5.08 -7.76
CA ALA A 86 -4.87 -3.83 -7.15
C ALA A 86 -6.05 -2.92 -6.75
N SER A 87 -7.10 -2.87 -7.58
CA SER A 87 -8.33 -2.10 -7.32
C SER A 87 -9.05 -2.56 -6.05
N LEU A 88 -9.14 -3.89 -5.83
CA LEU A 88 -9.76 -4.47 -4.64
C LEU A 88 -8.98 -4.12 -3.36
N ILE A 89 -7.67 -4.28 -3.38
CA ILE A 89 -6.81 -3.93 -2.24
C ILE A 89 -6.86 -2.43 -1.97
N ALA A 90 -6.82 -1.62 -3.02
CA ALA A 90 -6.96 -0.17 -2.92
C ALA A 90 -8.30 0.25 -2.30
N LEU A 91 -9.39 -0.45 -2.61
CA LEU A 91 -10.70 -0.23 -2.00
C LEU A 91 -10.61 -0.40 -0.47
N PHE A 92 -10.08 -1.53 0.00
CA PHE A 92 -9.98 -1.81 1.43
C PHE A 92 -9.02 -0.88 2.16
N THR A 93 -7.96 -0.36 1.51
CA THR A 93 -7.06 0.63 2.13
C THR A 93 -7.71 1.98 2.37
N GLY A 94 -8.83 2.28 1.73
CA GLY A 94 -9.62 3.50 1.96
C GLY A 94 -10.69 3.39 3.04
N LEU A 95 -10.96 2.17 3.55
CA LEU A 95 -12.07 1.88 4.46
C LEU A 95 -11.73 1.72 5.96
N PRO A 96 -10.49 1.89 6.46
CA PRO A 96 -10.21 1.90 7.90
C PRO A 96 -11.15 2.80 8.71
N PRO A 97 -11.61 3.98 8.22
CA PRO A 97 -12.53 4.84 8.98
C PRO A 97 -13.83 4.14 9.41
N VAL A 98 -14.32 3.17 8.61
CA VAL A 98 -15.52 2.40 8.96
C VAL A 98 -15.27 1.54 10.19
N VAL A 99 -14.12 0.84 10.21
CA VAL A 99 -13.69 0.03 11.37
C VAL A 99 -13.50 0.91 12.59
N VAL A 100 -12.85 2.05 12.40
CA VAL A 100 -12.54 3.01 13.47
C VAL A 100 -13.82 3.59 14.07
N ALA A 101 -14.75 4.07 13.26
CA ALA A 101 -16.02 4.63 13.74
C ALA A 101 -16.85 3.59 14.50
N THR A 102 -16.95 2.37 13.94
CA THR A 102 -17.68 1.27 14.57
C THR A 102 -17.08 0.89 15.91
N LEU A 103 -15.77 0.66 15.97
CA LEU A 103 -15.12 0.24 17.21
C LEU A 103 -15.00 1.38 18.22
N ALA A 104 -14.85 2.64 17.81
CA ALA A 104 -14.88 3.78 18.72
C ALA A 104 -16.23 3.93 19.43
N TYR A 105 -17.33 3.62 18.73
CA TYR A 105 -18.65 3.59 19.35
C TYR A 105 -18.72 2.52 20.45
N PHE A 106 -18.25 1.30 20.19
CA PHE A 106 -18.31 0.22 21.18
C PHE A 106 -17.30 0.38 22.32
N LEU A 107 -16.10 0.91 22.06
CA LEU A 107 -15.03 1.01 23.06
C LEU A 107 -15.17 2.23 23.96
N TRP A 108 -15.62 3.37 23.41
CA TRP A 108 -15.64 4.65 24.12
C TRP A 108 -16.99 5.33 24.11
N GLY A 109 -18.01 4.73 23.51
CA GLY A 109 -19.33 5.35 23.38
C GLY A 109 -19.35 6.59 22.48
N GLU A 110 -18.34 6.73 21.56
CA GLU A 110 -18.28 7.87 20.65
C GLU A 110 -19.40 7.79 19.60
N ALA A 111 -20.60 8.32 19.94
CA ALA A 111 -21.71 8.41 19.01
C ALA A 111 -21.55 9.60 18.06
N LEU A 112 -21.75 9.37 16.77
CA LEU A 112 -21.86 10.42 15.77
C LEU A 112 -23.25 11.07 15.85
N GLY A 113 -23.33 12.39 15.92
CA GLY A 113 -24.59 13.10 15.72
C GLY A 113 -25.17 12.82 14.33
N ILE A 114 -26.48 12.99 14.14
CA ILE A 114 -27.17 12.64 12.87
C ILE A 114 -26.49 13.32 11.67
N VAL A 115 -26.13 14.62 11.77
CA VAL A 115 -25.48 15.36 10.69
C VAL A 115 -24.04 14.89 10.47
N GLN A 116 -23.32 14.56 11.55
CA GLN A 116 -21.98 14.00 11.48
C GLN A 116 -21.98 12.61 10.82
N LEU A 117 -22.97 11.78 11.17
CA LEU A 117 -23.17 10.46 10.56
C LEU A 117 -23.47 10.58 9.06
N ALA A 118 -24.36 11.51 8.67
CA ALA A 118 -24.65 11.77 7.27
C ALA A 118 -23.39 12.21 6.51
N GLY A 119 -22.64 13.17 7.04
CA GLY A 119 -21.37 13.62 6.45
C GLY A 119 -20.33 12.51 6.37
N PHE A 120 -20.21 11.68 7.40
CA PHE A 120 -19.33 10.51 7.41
C PHE A 120 -19.72 9.50 6.31
N CYS A 121 -21.00 9.17 6.18
CA CYS A 121 -21.48 8.28 5.12
C CYS A 121 -21.19 8.86 3.72
N ILE A 122 -21.36 10.18 3.54
CA ILE A 122 -21.03 10.84 2.26
C ILE A 122 -19.54 10.73 1.96
N VAL A 123 -18.64 10.92 2.95
CA VAL A 123 -17.19 10.72 2.78
C VAL A 123 -16.89 9.29 2.36
N ILE A 124 -17.42 8.31 3.08
CA ILE A 124 -17.19 6.89 2.76
C ILE A 124 -17.72 6.53 1.37
N LEU A 125 -18.91 6.99 1.01
CA LEU A 125 -19.44 6.81 -0.34
C LEU A 125 -18.55 7.44 -1.41
N GLY A 126 -18.04 8.64 -1.17
CA GLY A 126 -17.07 9.29 -2.06
C GLY A 126 -15.80 8.47 -2.25
N LEU A 127 -15.21 7.96 -1.15
CA LEU A 127 -14.05 7.09 -1.18
C LEU A 127 -14.31 5.76 -1.90
N LEU A 128 -15.51 5.18 -1.70
CA LEU A 128 -15.94 3.97 -2.42
C LEU A 128 -16.05 4.23 -3.92
N VAL A 129 -16.69 5.34 -4.32
CA VAL A 129 -16.85 5.72 -5.75
C VAL A 129 -15.49 5.94 -6.41
N ILE A 130 -14.55 6.62 -5.73
CA ILE A 130 -13.16 6.80 -6.21
C ILE A 130 -12.48 5.43 -6.46
N ARG A 131 -12.67 4.49 -5.53
CA ARG A 131 -11.97 3.20 -5.57
C ARG A 131 -12.72 2.11 -6.34
N TYR A 132 -13.99 2.36 -6.71
CA TYR A 132 -14.80 1.40 -7.44
C TYR A 132 -14.30 1.29 -8.89
N SER A 133 -13.62 0.20 -9.19
CA SER A 133 -13.23 -0.15 -10.56
C SER A 133 -14.28 -1.06 -11.21
N HIS A 134 -14.54 -0.86 -12.49
CA HIS A 134 -15.47 -1.66 -13.30
C HIS A 134 -15.13 -3.17 -13.33
N ASP A 135 -13.92 -3.53 -12.93
CA ASP A 135 -13.41 -4.90 -13.00
C ASP A 135 -13.75 -5.77 -11.78
N LEU A 136 -14.57 -5.27 -10.84
CA LEU A 136 -15.03 -6.06 -9.68
C LEU A 136 -16.11 -7.07 -10.12
N LYS A 137 -15.72 -8.10 -10.85
CA LYS A 137 -16.59 -9.27 -11.08
C LYS A 137 -16.59 -10.12 -9.81
N LEU A 138 -17.78 -10.43 -9.28
CA LEU A 138 -17.98 -11.22 -8.05
C LEU A 138 -17.26 -12.60 -8.06
N GLY A 139 -16.88 -13.13 -9.23
CA GLY A 139 -16.19 -14.43 -9.36
C GLY A 139 -14.68 -14.40 -9.12
N GLN A 140 -14.06 -13.24 -8.83
CA GLN A 140 -12.61 -13.12 -8.67
C GLN A 140 -12.24 -12.35 -7.40
N LEU A 141 -12.57 -12.94 -6.24
CA LEU A 141 -12.29 -12.41 -4.90
C LEU A 141 -10.88 -12.76 -4.40
N GLN A 142 -9.98 -13.14 -5.31
CA GLN A 142 -8.62 -13.50 -4.94
C GLN A 142 -7.90 -12.31 -4.30
N GLY A 143 -7.43 -12.50 -3.07
CA GLY A 143 -6.74 -11.45 -2.30
C GLY A 143 -7.63 -10.65 -1.35
N ILE A 144 -8.96 -10.85 -1.31
CA ILE A 144 -9.88 -10.12 -0.41
C ILE A 144 -9.47 -10.22 1.06
N GLN A 145 -8.98 -11.38 1.49
CA GLN A 145 -8.50 -11.60 2.84
C GLN A 145 -7.37 -10.65 3.23
N TRP A 146 -6.46 -10.37 2.31
CA TRP A 146 -5.36 -9.42 2.53
C TRP A 146 -5.85 -7.97 2.57
N GLY A 147 -6.85 -7.65 1.74
CA GLY A 147 -7.53 -6.35 1.79
C GLY A 147 -8.24 -6.12 3.13
N LEU A 148 -9.02 -7.10 3.59
CA LEU A 148 -9.69 -7.07 4.89
C LEU A 148 -8.70 -6.93 6.05
N LEU A 149 -7.61 -7.72 6.03
CA LEU A 149 -6.55 -7.56 7.04
C LEU A 149 -5.97 -6.14 7.02
N THR A 150 -5.68 -5.61 5.85
CA THR A 150 -5.16 -4.24 5.71
C THR A 150 -6.10 -3.21 6.32
N MET A 151 -7.39 -3.29 6.00
CA MET A 151 -8.44 -2.41 6.54
C MET A 151 -8.51 -2.49 8.07
N LEU A 152 -8.58 -3.71 8.61
CA LEU A 152 -8.69 -3.95 10.05
C LEU A 152 -7.46 -3.45 10.81
N PHE A 153 -6.26 -3.78 10.34
CA PHE A 153 -5.04 -3.43 11.07
C PHE A 153 -4.66 -1.95 10.94
N PHE A 154 -5.00 -1.26 9.85
CA PHE A 154 -4.91 0.21 9.82
C PHE A 154 -5.94 0.82 10.78
N GLY A 155 -7.16 0.30 10.83
CA GLY A 155 -8.15 0.72 11.82
C GLY A 155 -7.67 0.53 13.26
N PHE A 156 -7.06 -0.61 13.58
CA PHE A 156 -6.47 -0.86 14.91
C PHE A 156 -5.29 0.07 15.22
N THR A 157 -4.50 0.47 14.22
CA THR A 157 -3.45 1.48 14.40
C THR A 157 -4.05 2.82 14.83
N ASP A 158 -5.13 3.26 14.17
CA ASP A 158 -5.84 4.50 14.49
C ASP A 158 -6.46 4.43 15.90
N LEU A 159 -7.14 3.31 16.23
CA LEU A 159 -7.72 3.10 17.57
C LEU A 159 -6.66 3.08 18.67
N SER A 160 -5.51 2.43 18.43
CA SER A 160 -4.40 2.45 19.36
C SER A 160 -3.81 3.85 19.54
N SER A 161 -3.80 4.67 18.46
CA SER A 161 -3.41 6.08 18.52
C SER A 161 -4.37 6.88 19.40
N LYS A 162 -5.69 6.67 19.26
CA LYS A 162 -6.69 7.29 20.14
C LYS A 162 -6.52 6.84 21.58
N GLN A 163 -6.39 5.54 21.83
CA GLN A 163 -6.17 5.01 23.17
C GLN A 163 -4.92 5.61 23.82
N ALA A 164 -3.84 5.79 23.06
CA ALA A 164 -2.63 6.43 23.57
C ALA A 164 -2.89 7.89 24.01
N THR A 165 -3.73 8.62 23.26
CA THR A 165 -4.13 9.98 23.66
C THR A 165 -4.97 9.99 24.93
N LEU A 166 -5.87 9.02 25.12
CA LEU A 166 -6.68 8.85 26.34
C LEU A 166 -5.81 8.45 27.54
N SER A 167 -4.73 7.71 27.30
CA SER A 167 -3.74 7.34 28.34
C SER A 167 -2.68 8.41 28.58
N ALA A 168 -2.93 9.65 28.16
CA ALA A 168 -2.03 10.80 28.31
C ALA A 168 -0.61 10.56 27.77
N ALA A 169 -0.46 9.74 26.73
CA ALA A 169 0.84 9.50 26.10
C ALA A 169 1.35 10.78 25.44
N ASN A 170 2.63 11.06 25.63
CA ASN A 170 3.31 12.12 24.90
C ASN A 170 3.65 11.67 23.48
N THR A 171 3.46 12.57 22.53
CA THR A 171 3.49 12.23 21.09
C THR A 171 4.86 11.74 20.62
N LEU A 172 5.97 12.41 20.98
CA LEU A 172 7.30 12.04 20.50
C LEU A 172 7.78 10.69 21.05
N PRO A 173 7.72 10.41 22.38
CA PRO A 173 8.04 9.10 22.91
C PRO A 173 7.15 7.97 22.33
N LEU A 174 5.84 8.23 22.17
CA LEU A 174 4.89 7.29 21.57
C LEU A 174 5.31 6.91 20.14
N LEU A 175 5.63 7.91 19.32
CA LEU A 175 6.07 7.69 17.94
C LEU A 175 7.43 6.99 17.88
N THR A 176 8.34 7.29 18.81
CA THR A 176 9.62 6.59 18.91
C THR A 176 9.40 5.09 19.11
N VAL A 177 8.52 4.70 20.05
CA VAL A 177 8.20 3.28 20.30
C VAL A 177 7.49 2.66 19.11
N MET A 178 6.48 3.33 18.52
CA MET A 178 5.75 2.83 17.36
C MET A 178 6.68 2.56 16.17
N TYR A 179 7.48 3.54 15.81
CA TYR A 179 8.39 3.42 14.68
C TYR A 179 9.56 2.48 14.98
N GLY A 180 10.06 2.46 16.22
CA GLY A 180 11.07 1.51 16.67
C GLY A 180 10.60 0.07 16.53
N THR A 181 9.38 -0.24 17.00
CA THR A 181 8.75 -1.56 16.84
C THR A 181 8.64 -1.94 15.37
N GLY A 182 8.12 -1.05 14.52
CA GLY A 182 8.01 -1.31 13.08
C GLY A 182 9.38 -1.51 12.40
N THR A 183 10.40 -0.74 12.80
CA THR A 183 11.78 -0.90 12.30
C THR A 183 12.31 -2.29 12.58
N ILE A 184 12.17 -2.77 13.84
CA ILE A 184 12.61 -4.11 14.24
C ILE A 184 11.88 -5.18 13.42
N LEU A 185 10.56 -5.08 13.28
CA LEU A 185 9.76 -6.06 12.55
C LEU A 185 10.12 -6.12 11.06
N PHE A 186 10.31 -4.97 10.39
CA PHE A 186 10.73 -4.94 8.99
C PHE A 186 12.18 -5.41 8.81
N ALA A 187 13.09 -5.13 9.75
CA ALA A 187 14.43 -5.68 9.76
C ALA A 187 14.41 -7.21 9.90
N CYS A 188 13.65 -7.75 10.84
CA CYS A 188 13.48 -9.19 11.00
C CYS A 188 12.89 -9.85 9.74
N MET A 189 11.86 -9.25 9.14
CA MET A 189 11.25 -9.76 7.92
C MET A 189 12.26 -9.77 6.75
N TYR A 190 13.07 -8.72 6.63
CA TYR A 190 14.13 -8.66 5.62
C TYR A 190 15.18 -9.75 5.84
N LEU A 191 15.68 -9.92 7.07
CA LEU A 191 16.66 -10.95 7.40
C LEU A 191 16.12 -12.36 7.12
N LEU A 192 14.87 -12.64 7.53
CA LEU A 192 14.22 -13.92 7.27
C LEU A 192 14.05 -14.19 5.77
N SER A 193 13.78 -13.16 4.96
CA SER A 193 13.68 -13.31 3.50
C SER A 193 15.01 -13.70 2.86
N ARG A 194 16.12 -13.24 3.44
CA ARG A 194 17.48 -13.59 2.97
C ARG A 194 17.89 -15.01 3.37
N LEU A 195 17.45 -15.50 4.51
CA LEU A 195 17.76 -16.85 4.97
C LEU A 195 16.99 -17.94 4.18
N LYS A 196 15.85 -17.62 3.57
CA LYS A 196 15.04 -18.56 2.78
C LYS A 196 15.53 -18.79 1.33
N VAL A 197 16.45 -17.96 0.81
CA VAL A 197 16.93 -18.03 -0.58
C VAL A 197 17.94 -19.18 -0.90
N PRO A 198 18.66 -19.82 0.05
CA PRO A 198 19.68 -20.80 -0.32
C PRO A 198 19.18 -22.17 -0.80
N ALA A 199 17.92 -22.55 -0.52
CA ALA A 199 17.48 -23.94 -0.78
C ALA A 199 16.99 -24.22 -2.22
N GLU A 200 16.44 -23.22 -2.92
CA GLU A 200 15.88 -23.44 -4.26
C GLU A 200 16.89 -23.22 -5.40
N THR A 201 17.91 -22.40 -5.19
CA THR A 201 18.93 -22.12 -6.22
C THR A 201 19.91 -23.28 -6.36
N GLY A 202 20.24 -23.95 -5.25
CA GLY A 202 21.10 -25.13 -5.26
C GLY A 202 20.46 -26.34 -5.97
N GLN A 203 19.15 -26.52 -5.80
CA GLN A 203 18.42 -27.64 -6.41
C GLN A 203 18.22 -27.47 -7.94
N LYS A 204 18.06 -26.24 -8.41
CA LYS A 204 17.96 -25.96 -9.87
C LYS A 204 19.29 -26.06 -10.59
N ILE A 205 20.42 -25.71 -9.94
CA ILE A 205 21.75 -25.88 -10.53
C ILE A 205 22.12 -27.35 -10.61
N VAL A 206 21.86 -28.14 -9.56
CA VAL A 206 22.11 -29.59 -9.56
C VAL A 206 21.20 -30.32 -10.57
N ALA A 207 19.93 -29.90 -10.70
CA ALA A 207 19.00 -30.46 -11.69
C ALA A 207 19.37 -30.09 -13.14
N SER A 208 19.94 -28.91 -13.39
CA SER A 208 20.41 -28.51 -14.72
C SER A 208 21.75 -29.17 -15.09
N GLU A 209 22.62 -29.43 -14.12
CA GLU A 209 23.88 -30.15 -14.32
C GLU A 209 23.64 -31.66 -14.58
N THR A 210 22.71 -32.28 -13.84
CA THR A 210 22.31 -33.68 -14.09
C THR A 210 21.57 -33.86 -15.42
N ALA A 211 20.81 -32.86 -15.88
CA ALA A 211 20.16 -32.90 -17.19
C ALA A 211 21.15 -32.74 -18.35
N SER A 212 22.21 -31.94 -18.19
CA SER A 212 23.23 -31.73 -19.19
C SER A 212 24.22 -32.92 -19.32
N VAL A 213 24.44 -33.68 -18.24
CA VAL A 213 25.27 -34.90 -18.26
C VAL A 213 24.50 -36.09 -18.91
N SER A 214 23.19 -36.15 -18.78
CA SER A 214 22.34 -37.23 -19.39
C SER A 214 22.16 -37.09 -20.90
N THR A 215 22.38 -35.89 -21.48
CA THR A 215 22.27 -35.66 -22.94
C THR A 215 23.55 -35.94 -23.69
N ASN A 216 24.74 -36.00 -23.04
CA ASN A 216 26.01 -36.19 -23.67
C ASN A 216 26.39 -37.71 -23.87
N ASP A 217 25.63 -38.65 -23.24
CA ASP A 217 25.88 -40.08 -23.37
C ASP A 217 25.04 -40.78 -24.47
N ARG A 218 24.33 -40.03 -25.30
CA ARG A 218 23.48 -40.60 -26.37
C ARG A 218 23.96 -40.29 -27.82
N GLU A 219 25.08 -39.66 -28.01
CA GLU A 219 25.64 -39.40 -29.34
C GLU A 219 26.99 -40.10 -29.60
N THR A 220 27.07 -41.42 -29.38
CA THR A 220 28.09 -42.23 -29.99
C THR A 220 27.47 -43.57 -30.40
N GLY A 221 26.85 -43.61 -31.55
CA GLY A 221 26.38 -44.82 -32.22
C GLY A 221 26.41 -44.63 -33.73
N TYR A 222 27.49 -45.04 -34.29
CA TYR A 222 27.78 -45.17 -35.74
C TYR A 222 26.74 -46.03 -36.49
N GLY A 223 26.42 -45.60 -37.74
CA GLY A 223 25.86 -46.46 -38.77
C GLY A 223 25.43 -45.63 -40.00
N PRO A 224 26.04 -45.94 -41.20
CA PRO A 224 25.82 -45.19 -42.41
C PRO A 224 24.66 -45.72 -43.26
N ASP A 225 24.29 -44.96 -44.27
CA ASP A 225 23.49 -45.28 -45.46
C ASP A 225 22.01 -44.88 -45.41
N ALA A 226 21.68 -43.87 -46.16
CA ALA A 226 20.97 -43.97 -47.42
C ALA A 226 20.55 -42.54 -47.94
N GLN A 227 21.12 -42.31 -49.09
CA GLN A 227 20.73 -41.23 -50.02
C GLN A 227 19.31 -41.43 -50.58
N HIS A 228 18.82 -40.30 -51.10
CA HIS A 228 17.73 -40.17 -52.07
C HIS A 228 16.28 -40.10 -51.56
N ALA A 229 15.71 -38.94 -51.66
CA ALA A 229 14.73 -38.66 -52.70
C ALA A 229 14.27 -37.18 -52.68
N ARG A 230 14.54 -36.58 -53.75
CA ARG A 230 14.02 -35.29 -54.28
C ARG A 230 12.56 -35.38 -54.61
N ILE A 231 12.00 -34.14 -54.85
CA ILE A 231 10.91 -33.79 -55.78
C ILE A 231 9.58 -33.47 -55.08
N SER A 232 9.31 -32.18 -54.95
CA SER A 232 8.59 -31.23 -55.79
C SER A 232 7.06 -31.45 -55.92
N ARG A 233 6.43 -30.37 -55.76
CA ARG A 233 5.26 -29.80 -56.48
C ARG A 233 4.20 -29.31 -55.49
N HIS A 234 3.97 -28.09 -55.63
CA HIS A 234 3.13 -27.23 -56.44
C HIS A 234 1.79 -26.93 -55.81
N SER A 235 1.67 -25.63 -55.56
CA SER A 235 0.56 -24.73 -55.96
C SER A 235 -0.88 -25.26 -55.73
N ASP A 236 -1.65 -24.49 -55.07
CA ASP A 236 -2.69 -23.58 -55.53
C ASP A 236 -3.81 -23.37 -54.53
N GLU A 237 -4.28 -22.15 -54.60
CA GLU A 237 -5.61 -21.60 -54.34
C GLU A 237 -6.10 -21.48 -52.91
N ASP A 238 -5.99 -20.28 -52.40
CA ASP A 238 -7.00 -19.20 -52.53
C ASP A 238 -8.40 -19.57 -52.05
N LYS A 239 -8.74 -19.04 -50.88
CA LYS A 239 -10.05 -18.38 -50.65
C LYS A 239 -10.02 -17.67 -49.30
N GLY A 240 -10.06 -16.36 -49.41
CA GLY A 240 -10.21 -15.45 -48.29
C GLY A 240 -11.57 -15.60 -47.60
N LEU A 241 -11.53 -15.23 -46.36
CA LEU A 241 -12.67 -14.59 -45.68
C LEU A 241 -12.10 -13.62 -44.63
N PRO A 242 -12.69 -12.42 -44.55
CA PRO A 242 -12.17 -11.35 -43.68
C PRO A 242 -12.77 -11.43 -42.28
N GLY A 243 -12.08 -10.94 -41.35
CA GLY A 243 -12.83 -10.60 -40.17
C GLY A 243 -12.10 -10.66 -38.89
N SER A 244 -11.82 -9.45 -38.41
CA SER A 244 -11.68 -9.02 -37.02
C SER A 244 -10.30 -9.14 -36.42
N GLU A 245 -9.37 -8.39 -36.97
CA GLU A 245 -8.44 -7.64 -36.12
C GLU A 245 -9.19 -6.43 -35.57
N ASP A 246 -9.81 -6.59 -34.43
CA ASP A 246 -10.17 -5.45 -33.61
C ASP A 246 -10.31 -5.91 -32.15
N ASP A 247 -9.77 -5.05 -31.27
CA ASP A 247 -9.98 -5.03 -29.82
C ASP A 247 -9.21 -6.02 -28.93
N LEU A 248 -7.90 -5.98 -29.03
CA LEU A 248 -7.04 -6.18 -27.87
C LEU A 248 -6.36 -4.85 -27.47
N ARG A 249 -7.17 -3.79 -27.34
CA ARG A 249 -6.77 -2.64 -26.52
C ARG A 249 -6.81 -3.07 -25.07
N THR A 250 -5.72 -3.65 -24.62
CA THR A 250 -5.43 -3.77 -23.20
C THR A 250 -5.42 -2.37 -22.57
N HIS A 251 -6.50 -2.05 -21.88
CA HIS A 251 -6.52 -0.91 -20.96
C HIS A 251 -5.38 -1.08 -19.96
N PRO A 252 -4.55 -0.06 -19.71
CA PRO A 252 -3.51 -0.14 -18.71
C PRO A 252 -4.18 -0.26 -17.33
N THR A 253 -4.12 -1.45 -16.76
CA THR A 253 -4.35 -1.67 -15.35
C THR A 253 -3.43 -0.73 -14.57
N THR A 254 -4.00 0.03 -13.65
CA THR A 254 -3.37 1.00 -12.73
C THR A 254 -2.41 0.36 -11.71
N GLY A 255 -1.66 -0.64 -12.11
CA GLY A 255 -0.48 -1.14 -11.44
C GLY A 255 0.71 -0.69 -12.26
N GLY A 256 1.44 0.33 -11.80
CA GLY A 256 2.58 0.89 -12.50
C GLY A 256 3.48 -0.21 -13.03
N THR A 257 3.51 -0.38 -14.34
CA THR A 257 4.40 -1.34 -15.01
C THR A 257 5.82 -0.93 -14.71
N VAL A 258 6.51 -1.72 -13.89
CA VAL A 258 7.94 -1.53 -13.63
C VAL A 258 8.67 -1.63 -14.97
N ASN A 259 9.27 -0.54 -15.43
CA ASN A 259 10.04 -0.54 -16.65
C ASN A 259 11.18 -1.60 -16.54
N PRO A 260 11.15 -2.67 -17.35
CA PRO A 260 12.12 -3.76 -17.25
C PRO A 260 13.56 -3.32 -17.51
N ALA A 261 13.77 -2.19 -18.17
CA ALA A 261 15.09 -1.62 -18.47
C ALA A 261 15.68 -0.77 -17.33
N SER A 262 14.94 -0.48 -16.23
CA SER A 262 15.49 0.32 -15.14
C SER A 262 16.41 -0.52 -14.24
N PRO A 263 17.64 -0.06 -13.94
CA PRO A 263 18.54 -0.77 -13.03
C PRO A 263 17.92 -0.86 -11.63
N ALA A 264 18.06 -2.01 -10.98
CA ALA A 264 17.62 -2.19 -9.59
C ALA A 264 18.39 -1.22 -8.67
N TRP A 265 17.67 -0.58 -7.73
CA TRP A 265 18.31 0.33 -6.80
C TRP A 265 19.20 -0.43 -5.81
N SER A 266 20.34 0.14 -5.46
CA SER A 266 21.17 -0.38 -4.38
C SER A 266 20.39 -0.30 -3.05
N MET A 267 20.72 -1.21 -2.13
CA MET A 267 20.12 -1.24 -0.78
C MET A 267 20.26 0.11 -0.06
N LYS A 268 21.46 0.73 -0.10
CA LYS A 268 21.71 2.04 0.52
C LYS A 268 20.78 3.13 -0.04
N ARG A 269 20.61 3.19 -1.36
CA ARG A 269 19.74 4.16 -2.03
C ARG A 269 18.28 3.93 -1.65
N THR A 270 17.83 2.68 -1.57
CA THR A 270 16.46 2.33 -1.18
C THR A 270 16.17 2.73 0.26
N VAL A 271 17.10 2.47 1.20
CA VAL A 271 16.96 2.90 2.61
C VAL A 271 16.90 4.42 2.71
N LEU A 272 17.83 5.13 2.06
CA LEU A 272 17.89 6.60 2.12
C LEU A 272 16.61 7.23 1.55
N TRP A 273 16.10 6.69 0.44
CA TRP A 273 14.83 7.12 -0.11
C TRP A 273 13.65 6.79 0.81
N GLY A 274 13.65 5.59 1.41
CA GLY A 274 12.68 5.22 2.44
C GLY A 274 12.69 6.20 3.62
N MET A 275 13.86 6.63 4.06
CA MET A 275 13.99 7.65 5.12
C MET A 275 13.36 8.99 4.71
N THR A 276 13.53 9.42 3.46
CA THR A 276 12.89 10.64 2.94
C THR A 276 11.36 10.52 2.95
N VAL A 277 10.83 9.38 2.51
CA VAL A 277 9.40 9.09 2.57
C VAL A 277 8.91 9.03 4.03
N GLY A 278 9.75 8.52 4.94
CA GLY A 278 9.45 8.44 6.36
C GLY A 278 9.24 9.79 7.04
N ILE A 279 9.89 10.86 6.56
CA ILE A 279 9.65 12.22 7.06
C ILE A 279 8.20 12.64 6.87
N THR A 280 7.63 12.42 5.68
CA THR A 280 6.23 12.74 5.41
C THR A 280 5.26 11.87 6.22
N ASN A 281 5.63 10.62 6.44
CA ASN A 281 4.84 9.71 7.29
C ASN A 281 4.86 10.16 8.76
N LEU A 282 6.02 10.52 9.28
CA LEU A 282 6.18 11.05 10.63
C LEU A 282 5.39 12.35 10.81
N ALA A 283 5.47 13.28 9.85
CA ALA A 283 4.69 14.51 9.87
C ALA A 283 3.18 14.22 9.95
N GLY A 284 2.70 13.26 9.16
CA GLY A 284 1.31 12.80 9.23
C GLY A 284 0.92 12.30 10.62
N MET A 285 1.78 11.50 11.26
CA MET A 285 1.54 10.98 12.60
C MET A 285 1.62 12.05 13.68
N LEU A 286 2.52 13.03 13.54
CA LEU A 286 2.61 14.18 14.44
C LEU A 286 1.34 15.04 14.43
N PHE A 287 0.64 15.10 13.30
CA PHE A 287 -0.62 15.83 13.19
C PHE A 287 -1.83 14.97 13.58
N ILE A 288 -1.87 13.70 13.23
CA ILE A 288 -3.08 12.90 13.47
C ILE A 288 -3.28 12.56 14.96
N ILE A 289 -2.22 12.38 15.74
CA ILE A 289 -2.33 12.08 17.18
C ILE A 289 -3.01 13.24 17.92
N PRO A 290 -2.62 14.51 17.77
CA PRO A 290 -3.38 15.63 18.36
C PRO A 290 -4.81 15.75 17.81
N ALA A 291 -5.04 15.38 16.56
CA ALA A 291 -6.40 15.35 16.00
C ALA A 291 -7.29 14.34 16.74
N PHE A 292 -6.80 13.14 17.03
CA PHE A 292 -7.52 12.13 17.82
C PHE A 292 -7.77 12.56 19.27
N ARG A 293 -6.91 13.42 19.84
CA ARG A 293 -7.12 13.95 21.20
C ARG A 293 -8.35 14.84 21.30
N GLY A 294 -8.63 15.64 20.27
CA GLY A 294 -9.72 16.64 20.32
C GLY A 294 -10.91 16.34 19.42
N GLY A 295 -10.82 15.36 18.52
CA GLY A 295 -11.88 15.04 17.56
C GLY A 295 -12.52 13.68 17.77
N VAL A 296 -13.69 13.49 17.19
CA VAL A 296 -14.38 12.19 17.11
C VAL A 296 -13.54 11.27 16.24
N THR A 297 -13.18 10.11 16.77
CA THR A 297 -12.15 9.22 16.18
C THR A 297 -12.46 8.79 14.76
N GLY A 298 -13.72 8.37 14.50
CA GLY A 298 -14.15 7.98 13.15
C GLY A 298 -14.05 9.11 12.12
N ILE A 299 -14.38 10.35 12.54
CA ILE A 299 -14.30 11.53 11.66
C ILE A 299 -12.84 11.89 11.36
N VAL A 300 -11.96 11.88 12.36
CA VAL A 300 -10.54 12.16 12.18
C VAL A 300 -9.92 11.15 11.20
N SER A 301 -10.22 9.86 11.35
CA SER A 301 -9.77 8.83 10.43
C SER A 301 -10.32 9.04 9.02
N ALA A 302 -11.60 9.42 8.86
CA ALA A 302 -12.20 9.72 7.56
C ALA A 302 -11.53 10.91 6.85
N ILE A 303 -11.22 11.98 7.59
CA ILE A 303 -10.49 13.13 7.03
C ILE A 303 -9.08 12.71 6.60
N SER A 304 -8.37 11.91 7.40
CA SER A 304 -7.02 11.44 7.05
C SER A 304 -7.03 10.55 5.79
N ALA A 305 -8.08 9.76 5.58
CA ALA A 305 -8.27 8.94 4.39
C ALA A 305 -8.44 9.77 3.10
N MET A 306 -8.75 11.08 3.20
CA MET A 306 -8.77 12.01 2.05
C MET A 306 -7.39 12.24 1.44
N SER A 307 -6.32 11.77 2.07
CA SER A 307 -4.98 11.69 1.46
C SER A 307 -5.00 11.07 0.05
N VAL A 308 -5.96 10.16 -0.21
CA VAL A 308 -6.20 9.56 -1.52
C VAL A 308 -6.52 10.60 -2.60
N VAL A 309 -7.27 11.64 -2.27
CA VAL A 309 -7.61 12.72 -3.23
C VAL A 309 -6.35 13.44 -3.72
N LEU A 310 -5.40 13.69 -2.81
CA LEU A 310 -4.12 14.31 -3.18
C LEU A 310 -3.30 13.42 -4.13
N VAL A 311 -3.31 12.11 -3.91
CA VAL A 311 -2.64 11.15 -4.80
C VAL A 311 -3.27 11.14 -6.19
N LEU A 312 -4.61 11.21 -6.27
CA LEU A 312 -5.32 11.29 -7.54
C LEU A 312 -5.06 12.61 -8.28
N LEU A 313 -5.06 13.72 -7.56
CA LEU A 313 -4.71 15.02 -8.15
C LEU A 313 -3.28 15.00 -8.70
N TYR A 314 -2.33 14.41 -7.99
CA TYR A 314 -0.98 14.23 -8.49
C TYR A 314 -0.95 13.35 -9.76
N ALA A 315 -1.70 12.25 -9.79
CA ALA A 315 -1.80 11.38 -10.97
C ALA A 315 -2.36 12.16 -12.17
N GLN A 316 -3.39 12.96 -11.96
CA GLN A 316 -3.98 13.79 -13.01
C GLN A 316 -3.03 14.87 -13.54
N PHE A 317 -2.48 15.70 -12.65
CA PHE A 317 -1.73 16.89 -13.08
C PHE A 317 -0.29 16.56 -13.49
N TYR A 318 0.35 15.61 -12.81
CA TYR A 318 1.77 15.30 -13.05
C TYR A 318 1.96 14.09 -13.96
N LEU A 319 1.23 13.00 -13.75
CA LEU A 319 1.29 11.81 -14.60
C LEU A 319 0.42 11.94 -15.85
N LYS A 320 -0.40 13.01 -15.95
CA LYS A 320 -1.35 13.25 -17.04
C LYS A 320 -2.31 12.06 -17.27
N GLU A 321 -2.64 11.34 -16.21
CA GLU A 321 -3.63 10.28 -16.25
C GLU A 321 -5.02 10.89 -16.35
N ASN A 322 -5.85 10.35 -17.23
CA ASN A 322 -7.24 10.80 -17.38
C ASN A 322 -8.06 10.32 -16.18
N ILE A 323 -8.45 11.25 -15.30
CA ILE A 323 -9.42 10.95 -14.24
C ILE A 323 -10.78 10.66 -14.88
N SER A 324 -11.34 9.52 -14.55
CA SER A 324 -12.68 9.16 -14.96
C SER A 324 -13.72 10.10 -14.33
N ARG A 325 -14.85 10.32 -14.99
CA ARG A 325 -15.96 11.13 -14.44
C ARG A 325 -16.42 10.62 -13.08
N ARG A 326 -16.29 9.32 -12.83
CA ARG A 326 -16.62 8.67 -11.55
C ARG A 326 -15.67 9.07 -10.44
N GLU A 327 -14.36 9.03 -10.70
CA GLU A 327 -13.34 9.46 -9.74
C GLU A 327 -13.52 10.93 -9.38
N ALA A 328 -13.78 11.79 -10.38
CA ALA A 328 -14.08 13.20 -10.13
C ALA A 328 -15.35 13.38 -9.28
N CYS A 329 -16.43 12.64 -9.57
CA CYS A 329 -17.65 12.65 -8.78
C CYS A 329 -17.39 12.16 -7.34
N GLY A 330 -16.64 11.08 -7.17
CA GLY A 330 -16.27 10.56 -5.86
C GLY A 330 -15.43 11.54 -5.05
N MET A 331 -14.48 12.26 -5.67
CA MET A 331 -13.71 13.32 -5.02
C MET A 331 -14.60 14.47 -4.54
N LEU A 332 -15.51 14.96 -5.39
CA LEU A 332 -16.45 16.02 -5.04
C LEU A 332 -17.37 15.58 -3.90
N LEU A 333 -17.87 14.34 -3.96
CA LEU A 333 -18.72 13.78 -2.92
C LEU A 333 -17.97 13.68 -1.58
N ALA A 334 -16.75 13.19 -1.57
CA ALA A 334 -15.95 13.09 -0.37
C ALA A 334 -15.62 14.47 0.24
N LEU A 335 -15.30 15.47 -0.59
CA LEU A 335 -15.11 16.86 -0.14
C LEU A 335 -16.40 17.47 0.44
N ALA A 336 -17.53 17.23 -0.23
CA ALA A 336 -18.84 17.68 0.28
C ALA A 336 -19.15 17.05 1.65
N GLY A 337 -18.88 15.75 1.83
CA GLY A 337 -19.04 15.08 3.12
C GLY A 337 -18.20 15.69 4.24
N ILE A 338 -16.95 16.09 3.95
CA ILE A 338 -16.09 16.80 4.92
C ILE A 338 -16.69 18.16 5.30
N LEU A 339 -17.23 18.90 4.33
CA LEU A 339 -17.88 20.18 4.61
C LEU A 339 -19.10 19.99 5.53
N VAL A 340 -19.92 18.95 5.27
CA VAL A 340 -21.06 18.62 6.15
C VAL A 340 -20.59 18.28 7.57
N VAL A 341 -19.56 17.45 7.71
CA VAL A 341 -18.96 17.14 9.01
C VAL A 341 -18.43 18.39 9.70
N ARG A 342 -17.78 19.28 8.97
CA ARG A 342 -17.21 20.51 9.50
C ARG A 342 -18.26 21.47 10.01
N LEU A 343 -19.39 21.57 9.31
CA LEU A 343 -20.51 22.44 9.73
C LEU A 343 -21.25 21.89 10.96
N ALA A 344 -21.15 20.58 11.21
CA ALA A 344 -21.76 19.88 12.35
C ALA A 344 -20.83 19.77 13.56
N SER A 345 -19.58 20.25 13.48
CA SER A 345 -18.55 20.18 14.53
C SER A 345 -18.22 21.55 15.08
#